data_3d843450411b401eaeb6a0951ee16187
#
_entry.id   3d843450411b401eaeb6a0951ee16187
#
_cell.length_a   1.000
_cell.length_b   1.000
_cell.length_c   1.000
_cell.angle_alpha   90.00
_cell.angle_beta   90.00
_cell.angle_gamma   90.00
#
_symmetry.space_group_name_H-M   'P 1'
#
loop_
_entity.id
_entity.type
_entity.pdbx_description
1 polymer ?
#
loop_
_entity_poly.entity_id
_entity_poly.type
_entity_poly.pdbx_seq_one_letter_code
_entity_poly.pdbx_strand_id
1 'polypeptide(L)'
;MKYIVVYNIKNFESAYCFDSISDANHYINECSEFLGKDLKKLKKINDHQFEMQVRQFEQKILINILECQDSDVSFELSVSEGEKITETKQFKSREEAVQFVKKELAKFEEKAEESEDETGDWSVIKDHKVTHQYILTLILKNQKSSTGENVKRYANSNMNYFLKQRKDGLNQIAKNDKAAARSGGVSSILVGLAMAIIGGALTILSYSTARAGGKYFVFTGLIIYGVLSVLAGIVQLIRGK
;
A
#
# COMPACT_ATOMS: atom_id res chain seq x y z
N MET A 1 -3.94 23.42 25.17
CA MET A 1 -3.76 21.94 25.29
C MET A 1 -3.98 21.33 23.94
N LYS A 2 -3.10 20.41 23.52
CA LYS A 2 -3.18 19.72 22.23
C LYS A 2 -3.51 18.24 22.45
N TYR A 3 -4.19 17.64 21.47
CA TYR A 3 -4.55 16.23 21.45
C TYR A 3 -3.86 15.56 20.29
N ILE A 4 -2.98 14.61 20.58
CA ILE A 4 -2.14 13.94 19.59
C ILE A 4 -2.69 12.55 19.36
N VAL A 5 -3.21 12.30 18.18
CA VAL A 5 -3.63 10.97 17.75
C VAL A 5 -2.39 10.24 17.23
N VAL A 6 -1.91 9.28 18.00
CA VAL A 6 -0.80 8.40 17.63
C VAL A 6 -1.38 7.09 17.14
N TYR A 7 -1.02 6.66 15.95
CA TYR A 7 -1.38 5.35 15.44
C TYR A 7 -0.16 4.49 15.15
N ASN A 8 -0.25 3.22 15.49
CA ASN A 8 0.83 2.25 15.34
C ASN A 8 0.37 1.06 14.50
N ILE A 9 1.12 0.78 13.44
CA ILE A 9 0.91 -0.35 12.54
C ILE A 9 2.24 -1.06 12.34
N LYS A 10 2.43 -2.21 12.95
CA LYS A 10 3.71 -2.93 12.96
C LYS A 10 4.81 -2.07 13.58
N ASN A 11 5.78 -1.70 12.72
CA ASN A 11 6.94 -0.90 13.09
C ASN A 11 6.82 0.55 12.63
N PHE A 12 5.65 0.93 12.09
CA PHE A 12 5.38 2.30 11.65
C PHE A 12 4.52 3.00 12.68
N GLU A 13 5.04 4.08 13.23
CA GLU A 13 4.38 4.94 14.20
C GLU A 13 4.27 6.34 13.62
N SER A 14 3.06 6.89 13.59
CA SER A 14 2.82 8.23 13.12
C SER A 14 1.86 8.97 14.03
N ALA A 15 1.87 10.29 14.00
CA ALA A 15 1.04 11.10 14.84
C ALA A 15 0.48 12.32 14.11
N TYR A 16 -0.74 12.70 14.50
CA TYR A 16 -1.43 13.90 14.01
C TYR A 16 -1.98 14.72 15.17
N CYS A 17 -1.88 16.06 15.07
CA CYS A 17 -2.18 16.97 16.17
C CYS A 17 -3.52 17.66 15.96
N PHE A 18 -4.32 17.81 17.04
CA PHE A 18 -5.61 18.46 17.07
C PHE A 18 -5.71 19.45 18.23
N ASP A 19 -6.57 20.45 18.08
CA ASP A 19 -6.82 21.46 19.10
C ASP A 19 -7.84 21.02 20.15
N SER A 20 -8.68 20.04 19.81
CA SER A 20 -9.69 19.51 20.73
C SER A 20 -9.77 17.99 20.70
N ILE A 21 -10.23 17.40 21.81
CA ILE A 21 -10.53 15.97 21.90
C ILE A 21 -11.68 15.58 20.96
N SER A 22 -12.60 16.50 20.68
CA SER A 22 -13.70 16.29 19.73
C SER A 22 -13.17 16.07 18.33
N ASP A 23 -12.24 16.93 17.87
CA ASP A 23 -11.64 16.83 16.53
C ASP A 23 -10.81 15.56 16.40
N ALA A 24 -10.06 15.19 17.44
CA ALA A 24 -9.31 13.93 17.48
C ALA A 24 -10.23 12.71 17.35
N ASN A 25 -11.35 12.69 18.06
CA ASN A 25 -12.34 11.61 17.97
C ASN A 25 -13.06 11.63 16.62
N HIS A 26 -13.40 12.81 16.08
CA HIS A 26 -13.99 12.94 14.75
C HIS A 26 -13.08 12.35 13.68
N TYR A 27 -11.79 12.69 13.71
CA TYR A 27 -10.78 12.15 12.82
C TYR A 27 -10.69 10.61 12.85
N ILE A 28 -10.74 9.99 14.05
CA ILE A 28 -10.74 8.51 14.17
C ILE A 28 -12.00 7.92 13.54
N ASN A 29 -13.16 8.56 13.71
CA ASN A 29 -14.42 8.13 13.10
C ASN A 29 -14.37 8.26 11.57
N GLU A 30 -13.88 9.38 11.03
CA GLU A 30 -13.67 9.56 9.58
C GLU A 30 -12.78 8.47 8.99
N CYS A 31 -11.69 8.10 9.67
CA CYS A 31 -10.84 6.98 9.25
C CYS A 31 -11.61 5.66 9.21
N SER A 32 -12.50 5.43 10.18
CA SER A 32 -13.34 4.23 10.21
C SER A 32 -14.38 4.21 9.09
N GLU A 33 -15.00 5.34 8.80
CA GLU A 33 -15.97 5.52 7.71
C GLU A 33 -15.30 5.35 6.34
N PHE A 34 -14.12 5.93 6.15
CA PHE A 34 -13.33 5.75 4.95
C PHE A 34 -13.03 4.27 4.63
N LEU A 35 -12.74 3.46 5.65
CA LEU A 35 -12.53 2.03 5.49
C LEU A 35 -13.82 1.29 5.10
N GLY A 36 -14.98 1.76 5.55
CA GLY A 36 -16.28 1.19 5.21
C GLY A 36 -16.31 -0.34 5.35
N LYS A 37 -16.50 -1.06 4.24
CA LYS A 37 -16.57 -2.54 4.21
C LYS A 37 -15.26 -3.23 4.59
N ASP A 38 -14.13 -2.54 4.49
CA ASP A 38 -12.81 -3.08 4.84
C ASP A 38 -12.58 -3.03 6.35
N LEU A 39 -13.32 -2.20 7.08
CA LEU A 39 -13.29 -2.19 8.53
C LEU A 39 -13.98 -3.45 9.07
N LYS A 40 -13.22 -4.28 9.79
CA LYS A 40 -13.77 -5.45 10.48
C LYS A 40 -14.35 -5.07 11.83
N LYS A 41 -13.65 -4.20 12.57
CA LYS A 41 -14.04 -3.76 13.90
C LYS A 41 -13.29 -2.49 14.29
N LEU A 42 -14.02 -1.53 14.87
CA LEU A 42 -13.47 -0.45 15.69
C LEU A 42 -13.89 -0.70 17.13
N LYS A 43 -12.95 -0.84 18.04
CA LYS A 43 -13.20 -1.03 19.47
C LYS A 43 -12.61 0.16 20.23
N LYS A 44 -13.48 0.91 20.92
CA LYS A 44 -13.05 1.88 21.92
C LYS A 44 -12.68 1.10 23.20
N ILE A 45 -11.43 1.20 23.63
CA ILE A 45 -10.92 0.56 24.85
C ILE A 45 -11.19 1.47 26.04
N ASN A 46 -10.88 2.76 25.88
CA ASN A 46 -11.22 3.85 26.79
C ASN A 46 -11.32 5.16 25.99
N ASP A 47 -11.47 6.33 26.67
CA ASP A 47 -11.64 7.62 26.01
C ASP A 47 -10.44 8.06 25.18
N HIS A 48 -9.25 7.52 25.44
CA HIS A 48 -8.00 7.85 24.77
C HIS A 48 -7.36 6.70 23.99
N GLN A 49 -8.04 5.55 23.92
CA GLN A 49 -7.45 4.37 23.28
C GLN A 49 -8.47 3.61 22.44
N PHE A 50 -8.09 3.32 21.20
CA PHE A 50 -8.90 2.58 20.24
C PHE A 50 -8.08 1.46 19.60
N GLU A 51 -8.75 0.40 19.19
CA GLU A 51 -8.23 -0.68 18.38
C GLU A 51 -9.05 -0.78 17.10
N MET A 52 -8.42 -0.60 15.95
CA MET A 52 -9.03 -0.73 14.64
C MET A 52 -8.53 -1.99 13.97
N GLN A 53 -9.42 -2.85 13.54
CA GLN A 53 -9.09 -4.06 12.80
C GLN A 53 -9.60 -3.94 11.36
N VAL A 54 -8.68 -4.01 10.39
CA VAL A 54 -8.97 -3.91 8.97
C VAL A 54 -8.86 -5.29 8.34
N ARG A 55 -9.81 -5.66 7.44
CA ARG A 55 -9.87 -7.00 6.84
C ARG A 55 -8.64 -7.37 6.03
N GLN A 56 -8.07 -6.38 5.34
CA GLN A 56 -6.93 -6.56 4.45
C GLN A 56 -5.58 -6.53 5.19
N PHE A 57 -5.59 -6.17 6.48
CA PHE A 57 -4.39 -6.17 7.31
C PHE A 57 -4.48 -7.35 8.28
N GLU A 58 -3.48 -8.20 8.30
CA GLU A 58 -3.37 -9.26 9.32
C GLU A 58 -3.20 -8.69 10.73
N GLN A 59 -2.94 -7.39 10.84
CA GLN A 59 -2.62 -6.72 12.08
C GLN A 59 -3.66 -5.68 12.46
N LYS A 60 -3.70 -5.42 13.77
CA LYS A 60 -4.52 -4.38 14.37
C LYS A 60 -3.78 -3.05 14.34
N ILE A 61 -4.51 -1.97 14.12
CA ILE A 61 -4.03 -0.62 14.28
C ILE A 61 -4.38 -0.19 15.70
N LEU A 62 -3.37 0.10 16.51
CA LEU A 62 -3.55 0.68 17.83
C LEU A 62 -3.52 2.20 17.68
N ILE A 63 -4.51 2.86 18.25
CA ILE A 63 -4.67 4.31 18.21
C ILE A 63 -4.72 4.81 19.64
N ASN A 64 -3.86 5.76 19.98
CA ASN A 64 -3.82 6.41 21.28
C ASN A 64 -3.99 7.93 21.11
N ILE A 65 -4.77 8.55 21.95
CA ILE A 65 -4.88 10.01 22.05
C ILE A 65 -4.04 10.43 23.25
N LEU A 66 -3.03 11.27 23.02
CA LEU A 66 -2.17 11.83 24.06
C LEU A 66 -2.59 13.28 24.28
N GLU A 67 -2.79 13.67 25.55
CA GLU A 67 -2.98 15.07 25.94
C GLU A 67 -1.63 15.70 26.24
N CYS A 68 -1.32 16.82 25.58
CA CYS A 68 -0.05 17.51 25.71
C CYS A 68 -0.28 19.01 25.95
N GLN A 69 0.63 19.65 26.69
CA GLN A 69 0.66 21.11 26.74
C GLN A 69 1.11 21.66 25.38
N ASP A 70 0.62 22.82 25.00
CA ASP A 70 1.01 23.45 23.73
C ASP A 70 2.52 23.69 23.63
N SER A 71 3.17 23.97 24.76
CA SER A 71 4.63 24.14 24.85
C SER A 71 5.44 22.88 24.59
N ASP A 72 4.82 21.71 24.76
CA ASP A 72 5.47 20.40 24.61
C ASP A 72 5.36 19.86 23.19
N VAL A 73 4.57 20.51 22.32
CA VAL A 73 4.35 20.15 20.93
C VAL A 73 5.09 21.11 20.02
N SER A 74 5.88 20.58 19.10
CA SER A 74 6.52 21.35 18.04
C SER A 74 6.67 20.50 16.77
N PHE A 75 6.96 21.17 15.65
CA PHE A 75 7.16 20.52 14.36
C PHE A 75 8.57 20.80 13.87
N GLU A 76 9.22 19.78 13.38
CA GLU A 76 10.57 19.85 12.78
C GLU A 76 10.47 19.50 11.31
N LEU A 77 10.93 20.39 10.46
CA LEU A 77 11.05 20.18 9.03
C LEU A 77 12.50 19.90 8.67
N SER A 78 12.78 18.70 8.20
CA SER A 78 14.08 18.34 7.63
C SER A 78 14.05 18.56 6.13
N VAL A 79 15.02 19.32 5.62
CA VAL A 79 15.23 19.57 4.19
C VAL A 79 16.46 18.78 3.75
N SER A 80 16.34 17.99 2.70
CA SER A 80 17.47 17.27 2.12
C SER A 80 17.63 17.59 0.63
N GLU A 81 18.88 17.61 0.18
CA GLU A 81 19.27 17.65 -1.22
C GLU A 81 19.95 16.32 -1.57
N GLY A 82 19.29 15.54 -2.42
CA GLY A 82 19.65 14.15 -2.64
C GLY A 82 19.54 13.33 -1.33
N GLU A 83 20.62 12.69 -0.92
CA GLU A 83 20.66 11.86 0.30
C GLU A 83 21.11 12.62 1.56
N LYS A 84 21.46 13.90 1.44
CA LYS A 84 22.04 14.69 2.53
C LYS A 84 21.02 15.68 3.10
N ILE A 85 20.81 15.63 4.42
CA ILE A 85 20.05 16.67 5.13
C ILE A 85 20.91 17.95 5.10
N THR A 86 20.34 19.02 4.53
CA THR A 86 21.01 20.33 4.37
C THR A 86 20.53 21.32 5.41
N GLU A 87 19.29 21.23 5.83
CA GLU A 87 18.68 22.16 6.78
C GLU A 87 17.64 21.47 7.66
N THR A 88 17.47 21.97 8.89
CA THR A 88 16.40 21.59 9.81
C THR A 88 15.78 22.83 10.42
N LYS A 89 14.46 22.97 10.32
CA LYS A 89 13.70 24.11 10.85
C LYS A 89 12.64 23.67 11.85
N GLN A 90 12.44 24.50 12.87
CA GLN A 90 11.42 24.28 13.91
C GLN A 90 10.24 25.23 13.69
N PHE A 91 9.03 24.69 13.85
CA PHE A 91 7.77 25.41 13.74
C PHE A 91 6.88 25.14 14.97
N LYS A 92 6.02 26.11 15.30
CA LYS A 92 5.07 25.98 16.40
C LYS A 92 3.80 25.26 15.98
N SER A 93 3.44 25.35 14.70
CA SER A 93 2.28 24.66 14.14
C SER A 93 2.61 23.96 12.83
N ARG A 94 1.76 22.99 12.48
CA ARG A 94 1.84 22.27 11.22
C ARG A 94 1.59 23.20 10.03
N GLU A 95 0.63 24.11 10.18
CA GLU A 95 0.21 25.06 9.16
C GLU A 95 1.37 26.00 8.77
N GLU A 96 2.13 26.50 9.75
CA GLU A 96 3.33 27.30 9.48
C GLU A 96 4.37 26.51 8.67
N ALA A 97 4.60 25.26 9.04
CA ALA A 97 5.54 24.38 8.32
C ALA A 97 5.09 24.12 6.88
N VAL A 98 3.80 23.80 6.68
CA VAL A 98 3.22 23.56 5.36
C VAL A 98 3.30 24.80 4.47
N GLN A 99 2.96 25.97 5.02
CA GLN A 99 3.07 27.24 4.28
C GLN A 99 4.53 27.54 3.87
N PHE A 100 5.48 27.26 4.76
CA PHE A 100 6.89 27.39 4.44
C PHE A 100 7.26 26.46 3.28
N VAL A 101 6.90 25.17 3.33
CA VAL A 101 7.20 24.21 2.25
C VAL A 101 6.57 24.65 0.93
N LYS A 102 5.29 25.06 0.91
CA LYS A 102 4.62 25.57 -0.30
C LYS A 102 5.38 26.76 -0.91
N LYS A 103 5.88 27.67 -0.08
CA LYS A 103 6.68 28.81 -0.54
C LYS A 103 8.03 28.37 -1.12
N GLU A 104 8.67 27.36 -0.53
CA GLU A 104 9.92 26.81 -1.08
C GLU A 104 9.67 26.06 -2.40
N LEU A 105 8.63 25.21 -2.46
CA LEU A 105 8.27 24.49 -3.67
C LEU A 105 7.92 25.40 -4.85
N ALA A 106 7.30 26.56 -4.58
CA ALA A 106 6.98 27.55 -5.61
C ALA A 106 8.22 28.19 -6.27
N LYS A 107 9.42 28.01 -5.73
CA LYS A 107 10.67 28.46 -6.35
C LYS A 107 11.19 27.52 -7.44
N PHE A 108 10.68 26.30 -7.49
CA PHE A 108 11.05 25.34 -8.52
C PHE A 108 10.13 25.50 -9.73
N GLU A 109 10.70 25.67 -10.92
CA GLU A 109 9.95 25.77 -12.20
C GLU A 109 9.36 24.41 -12.62
N GLU A 110 9.92 23.32 -12.10
CA GLU A 110 9.50 21.96 -12.37
C GLU A 110 8.36 21.56 -11.44
N LYS A 111 7.42 20.75 -11.95
CA LYS A 111 6.32 20.21 -11.12
C LYS A 111 6.94 19.45 -9.96
N ALA A 112 6.89 20.04 -8.77
CA ALA A 112 6.97 19.27 -7.56
C ALA A 112 5.82 18.26 -7.63
N GLU A 113 6.10 16.96 -7.53
CA GLU A 113 5.05 16.03 -7.18
C GLU A 113 4.66 16.41 -5.75
N GLU A 114 3.60 17.21 -5.66
CA GLU A 114 2.96 17.48 -4.39
C GLU A 114 2.48 16.14 -3.86
N SER A 115 3.25 15.58 -2.92
CA SER A 115 2.61 14.70 -1.99
C SER A 115 1.52 15.53 -1.34
N GLU A 116 0.29 15.05 -1.32
CA GLU A 116 -0.84 15.76 -0.70
C GLU A 116 -0.37 16.27 0.69
N ASP A 117 -0.68 17.52 1.06
CA ASP A 117 -0.27 18.15 2.34
C ASP A 117 -0.49 17.25 3.59
N GLU A 118 -1.25 16.19 3.41
CA GLU A 118 -1.60 15.22 4.43
C GLU A 118 -0.45 14.28 4.84
N THR A 119 0.59 14.12 4.00
CA THR A 119 1.68 13.17 4.29
C THR A 119 2.77 13.74 5.16
N GLY A 120 2.94 15.06 5.16
CA GLY A 120 4.10 15.71 5.78
C GLY A 120 5.43 15.38 5.07
N ASP A 121 5.38 14.92 3.82
CA ASP A 121 6.52 14.60 2.99
C ASP A 121 6.29 15.16 1.59
N TRP A 122 7.22 16.00 1.11
CA TRP A 122 7.18 16.63 -0.21
C TRP A 122 8.50 16.42 -0.92
N SER A 123 8.43 16.14 -2.22
CA SER A 123 9.62 15.86 -3.03
C SER A 123 9.62 16.68 -4.31
N VAL A 124 10.76 17.20 -4.69
CA VAL A 124 11.01 17.79 -6.01
C VAL A 124 11.73 16.75 -6.86
N ILE A 125 11.13 16.38 -7.98
CA ILE A 125 11.66 15.36 -8.89
C ILE A 125 12.12 16.02 -10.18
N LYS A 126 13.40 15.78 -10.54
CA LYS A 126 14.01 16.20 -11.80
C LYS A 126 14.68 15.02 -12.48
N ASP A 127 14.42 14.80 -13.76
CA ASP A 127 14.99 13.71 -14.55
C ASP A 127 14.82 12.32 -13.85
N HIS A 128 13.63 12.06 -13.28
CA HIS A 128 13.28 10.86 -12.51
C HIS A 128 14.11 10.66 -11.22
N LYS A 129 14.75 11.72 -10.70
CA LYS A 129 15.50 11.68 -9.44
C LYS A 129 14.92 12.69 -8.45
N VAL A 130 14.79 12.29 -7.19
CA VAL A 130 14.47 13.22 -6.11
C VAL A 130 15.66 14.14 -5.89
N THR A 131 15.47 15.43 -6.13
CA THR A 131 16.51 16.45 -5.94
C THR A 131 16.42 17.12 -4.58
N HIS A 132 15.19 17.39 -4.13
CA HIS A 132 14.92 17.95 -2.81
C HIS A 132 13.79 17.17 -2.14
N GLN A 133 13.90 16.99 -0.84
CA GLN A 133 12.87 16.38 -0.03
C GLN A 133 12.66 17.17 1.26
N TYR A 134 11.40 17.34 1.63
CA TYR A 134 10.96 18.03 2.85
C TYR A 134 10.17 17.04 3.69
N ILE A 135 10.63 16.73 4.89
CA ILE A 135 10.00 15.78 5.79
C ILE A 135 9.61 16.49 7.08
N LEU A 136 8.31 16.47 7.38
CA LEU A 136 7.75 17.05 8.60
C LEU A 136 7.62 15.99 9.69
N THR A 137 8.17 16.29 10.86
CA THR A 137 8.17 15.43 12.04
C THR A 137 7.47 16.16 13.18
N LEU A 138 6.54 15.48 13.85
CA LEU A 138 5.95 15.95 15.10
C LEU A 138 6.87 15.59 16.26
N ILE A 139 7.22 16.58 17.09
CA ILE A 139 8.07 16.41 18.25
C ILE A 139 7.23 16.62 19.52
N LEU A 140 7.25 15.62 20.40
CA LEU A 140 6.69 15.70 21.73
C LEU A 140 7.82 15.73 22.76
N LYS A 141 7.87 16.82 23.54
CA LYS A 141 8.74 16.95 24.71
C LYS A 141 8.11 16.23 25.91
N ASN A 142 8.94 15.94 26.91
CA ASN A 142 8.51 15.27 28.15
C ASN A 142 7.93 13.84 27.97
N GLN A 143 8.13 13.23 26.80
CA GLN A 143 7.77 11.85 26.51
C GLN A 143 9.05 11.00 26.48
N LYS A 144 9.10 9.90 27.27
CA LYS A 144 10.22 8.98 27.24
C LYS A 144 10.29 8.25 25.89
N SER A 145 11.38 8.45 25.16
CA SER A 145 11.67 7.70 23.95
C SER A 145 12.32 6.34 24.29
N SER A 146 12.34 5.42 23.35
CA SER A 146 13.08 4.15 23.47
C SER A 146 14.60 4.35 23.62
N THR A 147 15.11 5.52 23.22
CA THR A 147 16.53 5.92 23.33
C THR A 147 16.86 6.58 24.67
N GLY A 148 15.88 6.75 25.58
CA GLY A 148 16.07 7.39 26.88
C GLY A 148 16.02 8.92 26.84
N GLU A 149 15.85 9.55 25.68
CA GLU A 149 15.62 10.99 25.55
C GLU A 149 14.21 11.36 26.03
N ASN A 150 14.06 12.52 26.65
CA ASN A 150 12.74 13.06 27.03
C ASN A 150 12.02 13.73 25.84
N VAL A 151 12.29 13.28 24.64
CA VAL A 151 11.71 13.79 23.39
C VAL A 151 11.35 12.60 22.52
N LYS A 152 10.11 12.56 22.06
CA LYS A 152 9.67 11.54 21.12
C LYS A 152 9.33 12.20 19.77
N ARG A 153 9.81 11.59 18.68
CA ARG A 153 9.62 12.05 17.30
C ARG A 153 8.69 11.11 16.58
N TYR A 154 7.72 11.65 15.88
CA TYR A 154 6.75 10.91 15.10
C TYR A 154 6.72 11.42 13.65
N ALA A 155 6.60 10.53 12.69
CA ALA A 155 6.22 10.93 11.35
C ALA A 155 4.88 11.68 11.41
N ASN A 156 4.78 12.84 10.75
CA ASN A 156 3.55 13.62 10.73
C ASN A 156 2.74 13.29 9.47
N SER A 157 2.08 12.13 9.47
CA SER A 157 1.27 11.64 8.36
C SER A 157 -0.17 11.41 8.77
N ASN A 158 -1.11 11.78 7.90
CA ASN A 158 -2.53 11.53 8.11
C ASN A 158 -2.84 10.03 7.92
N MET A 159 -3.55 9.43 8.88
CA MET A 159 -3.92 8.02 8.85
C MET A 159 -4.80 7.68 7.64
N ASN A 160 -5.72 8.57 7.24
CA ASN A 160 -6.57 8.37 6.08
C ASN A 160 -5.76 8.22 4.79
N TYR A 161 -4.74 9.05 4.60
CA TYR A 161 -3.85 8.97 3.46
C TYR A 161 -3.09 7.63 3.43
N PHE A 162 -2.54 7.22 4.57
CA PHE A 162 -1.86 5.93 4.69
C PHE A 162 -2.79 4.75 4.36
N LEU A 163 -4.02 4.76 4.86
CA LEU A 163 -5.01 3.74 4.58
C LEU A 163 -5.41 3.72 3.10
N LYS A 164 -5.54 4.90 2.47
CA LYS A 164 -5.83 5.05 1.04
C LYS A 164 -4.72 4.44 0.18
N GLN A 165 -3.47 4.83 0.41
CA GLN A 165 -2.32 4.27 -0.32
C GLN A 165 -2.24 2.75 -0.20
N ARG A 166 -2.45 2.21 1.00
CA ARG A 166 -2.46 0.76 1.23
C ARG A 166 -3.59 0.08 0.48
N LYS A 167 -4.78 0.64 0.48
CA LYS A 167 -5.94 0.12 -0.24
C LYS A 167 -5.70 0.10 -1.75
N ASP A 168 -5.16 1.18 -2.30
CA ASP A 168 -4.85 1.29 -3.73
C ASP A 168 -3.73 0.33 -4.14
N GLY A 169 -2.69 0.19 -3.34
CA GLY A 169 -1.62 -0.78 -3.55
C GLY A 169 -2.13 -2.23 -3.58
N LEU A 170 -3.00 -2.61 -2.62
CA LEU A 170 -3.62 -3.93 -2.58
C LEU A 170 -4.55 -4.17 -3.77
N ASN A 171 -5.30 -3.15 -4.20
CA ASN A 171 -6.16 -3.22 -5.37
C ASN A 171 -5.33 -3.40 -6.67
N GLN A 172 -4.19 -2.74 -6.78
CA GLN A 172 -3.26 -2.93 -7.91
C GLN A 172 -2.67 -4.34 -7.93
N ILE A 173 -2.22 -4.86 -6.79
CA ILE A 173 -1.73 -6.24 -6.68
C ILE A 173 -2.83 -7.22 -7.12
N ALA A 174 -4.04 -7.08 -6.59
CA ALA A 174 -5.17 -7.93 -6.96
C ALA A 174 -5.53 -7.85 -8.44
N LYS A 175 -5.42 -6.67 -9.07
CA LYS A 175 -5.61 -6.51 -10.53
C LYS A 175 -4.51 -7.20 -11.33
N ASN A 176 -3.26 -7.07 -10.89
CA ASN A 176 -2.11 -7.70 -11.54
C ASN A 176 -2.19 -9.24 -11.43
N ASP A 177 -2.57 -9.77 -10.26
CA ASP A 177 -2.76 -11.20 -10.06
C ASP A 177 -3.88 -11.77 -10.95
N LYS A 178 -4.99 -11.04 -11.06
CA LYS A 178 -6.09 -11.41 -11.98
C LYS A 178 -5.65 -11.36 -13.45
N ALA A 179 -4.90 -10.34 -13.85
CA ALA A 179 -4.37 -10.23 -15.22
C ALA A 179 -3.38 -11.36 -15.52
N ALA A 180 -2.48 -11.69 -14.59
CA ALA A 180 -1.55 -12.82 -14.69
C ALA A 180 -2.28 -14.16 -14.77
N ALA A 181 -3.30 -14.39 -13.94
CA ALA A 181 -4.13 -15.60 -13.99
C ALA A 181 -4.86 -15.72 -15.33
N ARG A 182 -5.37 -14.60 -15.87
CA ARG A 182 -6.02 -14.59 -17.20
C ARG A 182 -5.07 -14.93 -18.33
N SER A 183 -3.91 -14.29 -18.38
CA SER A 183 -2.90 -14.56 -19.43
C SER A 183 -2.39 -15.99 -19.36
N GLY A 184 -2.12 -16.52 -18.16
CA GLY A 184 -1.72 -17.89 -17.93
C GLY A 184 -2.81 -18.90 -18.36
N GLY A 185 -4.08 -18.61 -18.06
CA GLY A 185 -5.22 -19.42 -18.46
C GLY A 185 -5.36 -19.52 -19.99
N VAL A 186 -5.26 -18.40 -20.70
CA VAL A 186 -5.30 -18.38 -22.18
C VAL A 186 -4.14 -19.18 -22.78
N SER A 187 -2.93 -18.98 -22.27
CA SER A 187 -1.75 -19.71 -22.74
C SER A 187 -1.92 -21.22 -22.52
N SER A 188 -2.40 -21.66 -21.37
CA SER A 188 -2.64 -23.08 -21.07
C SER A 188 -3.68 -23.71 -21.99
N ILE A 189 -4.74 -22.97 -22.36
CA ILE A 189 -5.75 -23.45 -23.31
C ILE A 189 -5.15 -23.61 -24.70
N LEU A 190 -4.39 -22.63 -25.20
CA LEU A 190 -3.77 -22.69 -26.52
C LEU A 190 -2.76 -23.84 -26.64
N VAL A 191 -1.89 -24.02 -25.64
CA VAL A 191 -0.93 -25.10 -25.60
C VAL A 191 -1.64 -26.46 -25.52
N GLY A 192 -2.65 -26.59 -24.68
CA GLY A 192 -3.41 -27.83 -24.55
C GLY A 192 -4.15 -28.20 -25.83
N LEU A 193 -4.73 -27.24 -26.54
CA LEU A 193 -5.41 -27.44 -27.82
C LEU A 193 -4.41 -27.89 -28.91
N ALA A 194 -3.25 -27.23 -28.97
CA ALA A 194 -2.19 -27.60 -29.92
C ALA A 194 -1.71 -29.04 -29.68
N MET A 195 -1.49 -29.44 -28.42
CA MET A 195 -1.09 -30.81 -28.10
C MET A 195 -2.17 -31.84 -28.43
N ALA A 196 -3.42 -31.55 -28.18
CA ALA A 196 -4.52 -32.45 -28.54
C ALA A 196 -4.63 -32.64 -30.05
N ILE A 197 -4.49 -31.58 -30.84
CA ILE A 197 -4.52 -31.62 -32.31
C ILE A 197 -3.33 -32.43 -32.84
N ILE A 198 -2.12 -32.17 -32.35
CA ILE A 198 -0.89 -32.92 -32.77
C ILE A 198 -1.02 -34.38 -32.42
N GLY A 199 -1.45 -34.72 -31.20
CA GLY A 199 -1.67 -36.09 -30.76
C GLY A 199 -2.71 -36.84 -31.63
N GLY A 200 -3.80 -36.16 -31.96
CA GLY A 200 -4.83 -36.67 -32.86
C GLY A 200 -4.31 -36.90 -34.28
N ALA A 201 -3.60 -35.93 -34.87
CA ALA A 201 -3.02 -36.02 -36.20
C ALA A 201 -1.99 -37.16 -36.30
N LEU A 202 -1.10 -37.29 -35.31
CA LEU A 202 -0.13 -38.39 -35.28
C LEU A 202 -0.79 -39.75 -35.15
N THR A 203 -1.88 -39.87 -34.39
CA THR A 203 -2.66 -41.09 -34.25
C THR A 203 -3.30 -41.48 -35.60
N ILE A 204 -3.93 -40.50 -36.31
CA ILE A 204 -4.53 -40.74 -37.63
C ILE A 204 -3.49 -41.11 -38.66
N LEU A 205 -2.34 -40.46 -38.71
CA LEU A 205 -1.24 -40.77 -39.59
C LEU A 205 -0.70 -42.18 -39.33
N SER A 206 -0.50 -42.57 -38.07
CA SER A 206 -0.08 -43.90 -37.69
C SER A 206 -1.08 -44.97 -38.10
N TYR A 207 -2.36 -44.70 -37.97
CA TYR A 207 -3.45 -45.59 -38.39
C TYR A 207 -3.48 -45.72 -39.92
N SER A 208 -3.39 -44.61 -40.65
CA SER A 208 -3.48 -44.60 -42.12
C SER A 208 -2.27 -45.28 -42.82
N THR A 209 -1.11 -45.29 -42.15
CA THR A 209 0.11 -45.98 -42.67
C THR A 209 0.21 -47.43 -42.25
N ALA A 210 -0.61 -47.90 -41.31
CA ALA A 210 -0.65 -49.31 -40.94
C ALA A 210 -1.31 -50.15 -42.06
N ARG A 211 -0.58 -51.16 -42.61
CA ARG A 211 -1.17 -52.12 -43.54
C ARG A 211 -2.15 -53.03 -42.80
N ALA A 212 -3.11 -53.61 -43.52
CA ALA A 212 -4.07 -54.54 -42.98
C ALA A 212 -3.39 -55.61 -42.11
N GLY A 213 -3.71 -55.68 -40.81
CA GLY A 213 -3.07 -56.55 -39.82
C GLY A 213 -1.81 -55.97 -39.13
N GLY A 214 -1.37 -54.74 -39.47
CA GLY A 214 -0.23 -54.07 -38.85
C GLY A 214 -0.56 -53.43 -37.50
N LYS A 215 0.48 -53.13 -36.70
CA LYS A 215 0.36 -52.39 -35.43
C LYS A 215 0.40 -50.89 -35.71
N TYR A 216 -0.44 -50.14 -35.02
CA TYR A 216 -0.43 -48.66 -35.04
C TYR A 216 -0.21 -48.10 -33.62
N PHE A 217 0.29 -46.89 -33.54
CA PHE A 217 0.57 -46.24 -32.27
C PHE A 217 -0.53 -45.22 -31.99
N VAL A 218 -1.07 -45.23 -30.78
CA VAL A 218 -2.05 -44.22 -30.29
C VAL A 218 -1.31 -43.30 -29.33
N PHE A 219 -1.27 -42.01 -29.68
CA PHE A 219 -0.62 -40.98 -28.85
C PHE A 219 -1.57 -40.47 -27.74
N THR A 220 -2.16 -41.41 -26.99
CA THR A 220 -3.16 -41.17 -25.97
C THR A 220 -2.65 -40.18 -24.88
N GLY A 221 -1.38 -40.33 -24.48
CA GLY A 221 -0.79 -39.45 -23.46
C GLY A 221 -0.79 -37.95 -23.85
N LEU A 222 -0.52 -37.67 -25.14
CA LEU A 222 -0.50 -36.28 -25.65
C LEU A 222 -1.90 -35.67 -25.71
N ILE A 223 -2.89 -36.49 -26.10
CA ILE A 223 -4.29 -36.09 -26.16
C ILE A 223 -4.84 -35.81 -24.74
N ILE A 224 -4.60 -36.72 -23.79
CA ILE A 224 -5.03 -36.59 -22.39
C ILE A 224 -4.38 -35.34 -21.76
N TYR A 225 -3.06 -35.18 -21.94
CA TYR A 225 -2.36 -34.00 -21.41
C TYR A 225 -2.91 -32.69 -22.02
N GLY A 226 -3.20 -32.67 -23.31
CA GLY A 226 -3.82 -31.53 -23.98
C GLY A 226 -5.18 -31.17 -23.37
N VAL A 227 -6.05 -32.16 -23.16
CA VAL A 227 -7.38 -31.96 -22.53
C VAL A 227 -7.24 -31.44 -21.11
N LEU A 228 -6.35 -32.02 -20.30
CA LEU A 228 -6.11 -31.57 -18.93
C LEU A 228 -5.58 -30.13 -18.87
N SER A 229 -4.71 -29.75 -19.79
CA SER A 229 -4.18 -28.38 -19.90
C SER A 229 -5.27 -27.38 -20.26
N VAL A 230 -6.20 -27.74 -21.16
CA VAL A 230 -7.35 -26.90 -21.48
C VAL A 230 -8.24 -26.71 -20.25
N LEU A 231 -8.55 -27.77 -19.52
CA LEU A 231 -9.37 -27.68 -18.31
C LEU A 231 -8.71 -26.83 -17.23
N ALA A 232 -7.41 -27.00 -17.00
CA ALA A 232 -6.65 -26.16 -16.08
C ALA A 232 -6.67 -24.67 -16.47
N GLY A 233 -6.53 -24.37 -17.77
CA GLY A 233 -6.61 -23.02 -18.31
C GLY A 233 -8.00 -22.39 -18.10
N ILE A 234 -9.08 -23.16 -18.29
CA ILE A 234 -10.45 -22.69 -18.02
C ILE A 234 -10.62 -22.33 -16.53
N VAL A 235 -10.14 -23.18 -15.62
CA VAL A 235 -10.18 -22.90 -14.17
C VAL A 235 -9.42 -21.64 -13.83
N GLN A 236 -8.25 -21.41 -14.42
CA GLN A 236 -7.48 -20.18 -14.23
C GLN A 236 -8.22 -18.95 -14.76
N LEU A 237 -8.89 -19.03 -15.91
CA LEU A 237 -9.71 -17.95 -16.45
C LEU A 237 -10.89 -17.59 -15.54
N ILE A 238 -11.53 -18.58 -14.94
CA ILE A 238 -12.64 -18.36 -13.99
C ILE A 238 -12.13 -17.70 -12.71
N ARG A 239 -10.97 -18.09 -12.21
CA ARG A 239 -10.34 -17.47 -11.02
C ARG A 239 -9.86 -16.03 -11.27
N GLY A 240 -9.53 -15.69 -12.51
CA GLY A 240 -9.12 -14.34 -12.94
C GLY A 240 -10.27 -13.36 -13.20
N LYS A 241 -11.53 -13.79 -13.06
CA LYS A 241 -12.72 -12.92 -13.10
C LYS A 241 -12.99 -12.35 -11.72
#